data_d18cded71ebe67c61e3bf8ad298dc07a
#
_entry.id   d18cded71ebe67c61e3bf8ad298dc07a
#
_cell.length_a   1.000
_cell.length_b   1.000
_cell.length_c   1.000
_cell.angle_alpha   90.00
_cell.angle_beta   90.00
_cell.angle_gamma   90.00
#
_symmetry.space_group_name_H-M   'P 1'
#
loop_
_entity.id
_entity.type
_entity.pdbx_description
1 polymer ?
#
loop_
_entity_poly.entity_id
_entity_poly.type
_entity_poly.pdbx_seq_one_letter_code
_entity_poly.pdbx_strand_id
1 'polypeptide(L)'
;MSAPAPVRVRFCPSPTGTPHVGLVRTALFNWAHARHTGGTFVFRIEDTDAQRDSLASYAALLDALRWLGLEWDEGPEVGGPHGPYRQSERRDTYRDALGLLVQAGEVYESYATPEEIEARHRAAGRDPKLGYDNVDRDLTEEQRAAYRAEGRRPVFRLRMPDRDVAFTDLIRGPITFRAGQVADFVLARGDGTPLYTLTNPLDDALMGITHVLRGEDLLPSTPRQIALFEALHRVGLGSGPPTYAHLPLVTGEGSRKLSKRDPQSNLFLYRDRGFVPEGLLNYLALLGWSIADDRDVFTLDEMVAAFDITKVSANTARFDLKKAEAVNSAHLRMLAPDEFARRLEPYVVAELAGRTPVMTDTLPAEQRALLVAAAPLVQERSTVLSDAAVMLRFLFVDEAVFAVDADVAEHNLGPETGPAVEAALTGLDQLGDWTAEGIELTLRGALVDGLGLKPRRAFGPVRVAVTGRTVSPPLYESLELLGRERTLARLGRALPRAGVERSGGVG
;
A
#
# COMPACT_ATOMS: atom_id res chain seq x y z
N MET A 1 36.77 19.76 -10.03
CA MET A 1 35.29 19.69 -9.80
C MET A 1 35.08 18.66 -8.70
N SER A 2 34.54 19.06 -7.55
CA SER A 2 34.20 18.08 -6.50
C SER A 2 33.12 17.14 -7.05
N ALA A 3 33.20 15.86 -6.67
CA ALA A 3 32.13 14.90 -6.99
C ALA A 3 30.76 15.46 -6.52
N PRO A 4 29.67 15.25 -7.27
CA PRO A 4 28.36 15.67 -6.83
C PRO A 4 28.04 15.02 -5.47
N ALA A 5 27.38 15.79 -4.60
CA ALA A 5 26.97 15.24 -3.30
C ALA A 5 26.11 13.98 -3.51
N PRO A 6 26.28 12.96 -2.66
CA PRO A 6 25.49 11.74 -2.76
C PRO A 6 24.00 12.07 -2.67
N VAL A 7 23.18 11.35 -3.45
CA VAL A 7 21.73 11.53 -3.45
C VAL A 7 21.16 11.20 -2.08
N ARG A 8 20.34 12.10 -1.55
CA ARG A 8 19.58 11.90 -0.30
C ARG A 8 18.13 12.26 -0.54
N VAL A 9 17.27 11.30 -0.37
CA VAL A 9 15.81 11.44 -0.48
C VAL A 9 15.16 11.16 0.86
N ARG A 10 13.88 11.50 0.98
CA ARG A 10 13.15 11.25 2.21
C ARG A 10 11.69 10.83 1.97
N PHE A 11 11.22 9.99 2.86
CA PHE A 11 9.81 9.71 3.10
C PHE A 11 9.42 10.26 4.45
N CYS A 12 8.49 11.22 4.48
CA CYS A 12 8.17 11.98 5.68
C CYS A 12 6.66 12.07 5.94
N PRO A 13 6.01 10.94 6.26
CA PRO A 13 4.58 10.92 6.53
C PRO A 13 4.24 11.49 7.92
N SER A 14 3.02 12.09 8.01
CA SER A 14 2.38 12.28 9.32
C SER A 14 1.71 10.98 9.74
N PRO A 15 1.84 10.54 11.00
CA PRO A 15 1.29 9.28 11.49
C PRO A 15 -0.22 9.41 11.78
N THR A 16 -1.02 9.59 10.73
CA THR A 16 -2.46 9.84 10.79
C THR A 16 -3.26 8.76 10.05
N GLY A 17 -3.92 7.88 10.79
CA GLY A 17 -4.75 6.82 10.25
C GLY A 17 -3.94 5.69 9.59
N THR A 18 -4.62 4.90 8.75
CA THR A 18 -4.03 3.74 8.07
C THR A 18 -3.20 4.17 6.84
N PRO A 19 -2.03 3.56 6.60
CA PRO A 19 -1.26 3.78 5.38
C PRO A 19 -2.09 3.49 4.13
N HIS A 20 -2.00 4.36 3.13
CA HIS A 20 -2.72 4.20 1.87
C HIS A 20 -1.75 3.98 0.69
N VAL A 21 -2.23 3.33 -0.36
CA VAL A 21 -1.42 2.95 -1.53
C VAL A 21 -0.69 4.13 -2.18
N GLY A 22 -1.28 5.32 -2.20
CA GLY A 22 -0.62 6.52 -2.74
C GLY A 22 0.57 6.99 -1.89
N LEU A 23 0.50 6.82 -0.55
CA LEU A 23 1.60 7.09 0.36
C LEU A 23 2.75 6.10 0.13
N VAL A 24 2.40 4.81 0.03
CA VAL A 24 3.37 3.73 -0.23
C VAL A 24 4.04 3.89 -1.59
N ARG A 25 3.30 4.28 -2.64
CA ARG A 25 3.89 4.60 -3.95
C ARG A 25 4.94 5.73 -3.84
N THR A 26 4.67 6.76 -3.05
CA THR A 26 5.65 7.83 -2.81
C THR A 26 6.89 7.30 -2.08
N ALA A 27 6.72 6.43 -1.08
CA ALA A 27 7.83 5.77 -0.41
C ALA A 27 8.64 4.91 -1.38
N LEU A 28 7.98 4.09 -2.21
CA LEU A 28 8.61 3.23 -3.21
C LEU A 28 9.48 4.02 -4.19
N PHE A 29 8.99 5.16 -4.72
CA PHE A 29 9.75 5.94 -5.70
C PHE A 29 10.96 6.64 -5.06
N ASN A 30 10.84 7.12 -3.82
CA ASN A 30 11.98 7.61 -3.06
C ASN A 30 13.00 6.50 -2.80
N TRP A 31 12.53 5.35 -2.34
CA TRP A 31 13.36 4.18 -2.06
C TRP A 31 14.09 3.70 -3.32
N ALA A 32 13.37 3.53 -4.44
CA ALA A 32 13.94 3.08 -5.70
C ALA A 32 14.98 4.09 -6.23
N HIS A 33 14.72 5.41 -6.12
CA HIS A 33 15.67 6.43 -6.52
C HIS A 33 16.94 6.39 -5.67
N ALA A 34 16.82 6.23 -4.35
CA ALA A 34 17.98 6.07 -3.47
C ALA A 34 18.79 4.82 -3.82
N ARG A 35 18.13 3.68 -3.97
CA ARG A 35 18.81 2.40 -4.30
C ARG A 35 19.48 2.44 -5.67
N HIS A 36 18.81 3.00 -6.69
CA HIS A 36 19.37 3.16 -8.04
C HIS A 36 20.65 4.02 -8.05
N THR A 37 20.65 5.10 -7.30
CA THR A 37 21.76 6.07 -7.28
C THR A 37 22.84 5.75 -6.25
N GLY A 38 22.71 4.67 -5.47
CA GLY A 38 23.59 4.39 -4.33
C GLY A 38 23.50 5.46 -3.24
N GLY A 39 22.35 6.15 -3.15
CA GLY A 39 22.06 7.23 -2.21
C GLY A 39 21.47 6.76 -0.91
N THR A 40 20.97 7.70 -0.11
CA THR A 40 20.38 7.48 1.22
C THR A 40 18.86 7.70 1.19
N PHE A 41 18.11 6.76 1.73
CA PHE A 41 16.68 6.87 1.97
C PHE A 41 16.41 7.17 3.44
N VAL A 42 15.96 8.40 3.72
CA VAL A 42 15.66 8.89 5.07
C VAL A 42 14.18 8.71 5.37
N PHE A 43 13.84 8.09 6.49
CA PHE A 43 12.49 8.05 7.02
C PHE A 43 12.35 9.03 8.17
N ARG A 44 11.45 10.02 8.05
CA ARG A 44 11.17 11.04 9.06
C ARG A 44 9.68 11.06 9.39
N ILE A 45 9.35 11.18 10.67
CA ILE A 45 7.98 11.27 11.15
C ILE A 45 7.61 12.74 11.39
N GLU A 46 6.56 13.19 10.70
CA GLU A 46 6.02 14.55 10.86
C GLU A 46 4.83 14.53 11.82
N ASP A 47 5.14 14.47 13.12
CA ASP A 47 4.22 14.32 14.25
C ASP A 47 4.09 15.61 15.09
N THR A 48 3.98 16.75 14.42
CA THR A 48 3.79 18.03 15.10
C THR A 48 2.33 18.31 15.48
N ASP A 49 1.38 17.58 14.94
CA ASP A 49 -0.06 17.72 15.21
C ASP A 49 -0.56 16.65 16.19
N ALA A 50 -0.36 16.89 17.48
CA ALA A 50 -0.72 15.95 18.55
C ALA A 50 -2.23 15.57 18.58
N GLN A 51 -3.12 16.29 17.89
CA GLN A 51 -4.55 15.97 17.83
C GLN A 51 -4.86 14.89 16.80
N ARG A 52 -4.05 14.75 15.74
CA ARG A 52 -4.26 13.81 14.65
C ARG A 52 -3.27 12.65 14.66
N ASP A 53 -2.14 12.82 15.32
CA ASP A 53 -1.06 11.84 15.37
C ASP A 53 -1.34 10.80 16.46
N SER A 54 -1.08 9.52 16.17
CA SER A 54 -1.26 8.45 17.15
C SER A 54 -0.14 7.41 17.07
N LEU A 55 0.17 6.81 18.24
CA LEU A 55 1.13 5.69 18.32
C LEU A 55 0.68 4.49 17.47
N ALA A 56 -0.63 4.24 17.38
CA ALA A 56 -1.17 3.16 16.56
C ALA A 56 -0.91 3.41 15.07
N SER A 57 -1.10 4.66 14.59
CA SER A 57 -0.80 5.02 13.20
C SER A 57 0.70 4.97 12.90
N TYR A 58 1.54 5.34 13.87
CA TYR A 58 2.99 5.19 13.74
C TYR A 58 3.39 3.72 13.61
N ALA A 59 2.90 2.85 14.50
CA ALA A 59 3.15 1.42 14.43
C ALA A 59 2.67 0.80 13.11
N ALA A 60 1.50 1.23 12.61
CA ALA A 60 0.98 0.80 11.32
C ALA A 60 1.86 1.21 10.13
N LEU A 61 2.48 2.40 10.17
CA LEU A 61 3.44 2.83 9.14
C LEU A 61 4.68 1.93 9.13
N LEU A 62 5.24 1.63 10.31
CA LEU A 62 6.41 0.75 10.43
C LEU A 62 6.09 -0.67 9.95
N ASP A 63 4.96 -1.22 10.38
CA ASP A 63 4.48 -2.54 9.94
C ASP A 63 4.31 -2.60 8.42
N ALA A 64 3.73 -1.56 7.83
CA ALA A 64 3.56 -1.45 6.38
C ALA A 64 4.89 -1.45 5.61
N LEU A 65 5.85 -0.61 6.02
CA LEU A 65 7.15 -0.53 5.35
C LEU A 65 7.94 -1.82 5.49
N ARG A 66 7.92 -2.46 6.67
CA ARG A 66 8.57 -3.75 6.93
C ARG A 66 7.94 -4.88 6.11
N TRP A 67 6.61 -4.96 6.09
CA TRP A 67 5.90 -5.94 5.27
C TRP A 67 6.27 -5.82 3.79
N LEU A 68 6.45 -4.59 3.30
CA LEU A 68 6.82 -4.31 1.91
C LEU A 68 8.32 -4.45 1.63
N GLY A 69 9.16 -4.60 2.64
CA GLY A 69 10.62 -4.63 2.46
C GLY A 69 11.24 -3.29 2.06
N LEU A 70 10.55 -2.17 2.32
CA LEU A 70 11.05 -0.82 2.06
C LEU A 70 11.88 -0.32 3.25
N GLU A 71 13.07 -0.88 3.40
CA GLU A 71 14.01 -0.52 4.47
C GLU A 71 14.61 0.87 4.25
N TRP A 72 14.82 1.61 5.35
CA TRP A 72 15.40 2.95 5.37
C TRP A 72 16.80 2.94 5.99
N ASP A 73 17.65 3.86 5.53
CA ASP A 73 19.04 3.94 5.96
C ASP A 73 19.19 4.82 7.21
N GLU A 74 18.35 5.84 7.34
CA GLU A 74 18.28 6.75 8.48
C GLU A 74 16.81 6.98 8.88
N GLY A 75 16.55 7.03 10.17
CA GLY A 75 15.19 7.26 10.63
C GLY A 75 14.93 6.76 12.04
N PRO A 76 13.65 6.76 12.49
CA PRO A 76 13.28 6.13 13.74
C PRO A 76 13.75 4.68 13.79
N GLU A 77 14.15 4.23 14.96
CA GLU A 77 14.66 2.89 15.30
C GLU A 77 16.07 2.56 14.78
N VAL A 78 16.43 2.95 13.54
CA VAL A 78 17.78 2.74 12.99
C VAL A 78 18.74 3.87 13.38
N GLY A 79 18.22 5.05 13.71
CA GLY A 79 19.04 6.22 14.01
C GLY A 79 19.66 6.84 12.77
N GLY A 80 20.82 7.51 12.98
CA GLY A 80 21.62 8.17 11.94
C GLY A 80 22.21 9.49 12.40
N PRO A 81 23.05 10.15 11.56
CA PRO A 81 23.80 11.35 11.96
C PRO A 81 22.96 12.61 12.11
N HIS A 82 21.72 12.63 11.61
CA HIS A 82 20.84 13.81 11.57
C HIS A 82 19.66 13.74 12.53
N GLY A 83 19.67 12.78 13.48
CA GLY A 83 18.62 12.61 14.48
C GLY A 83 18.39 13.84 15.37
N PRO A 84 17.25 13.87 16.10
CA PRO A 84 16.15 12.91 16.05
C PRO A 84 15.33 12.99 14.74
N TYR A 85 14.66 11.87 14.38
CA TYR A 85 13.88 11.76 13.12
C TYR A 85 12.36 11.88 13.34
N ARG A 86 11.95 12.32 14.53
CA ARG A 86 10.58 12.71 14.85
C ARG A 86 10.51 14.22 15.06
N GLN A 87 9.60 14.89 14.39
CA GLN A 87 9.49 16.34 14.46
C GLN A 87 9.10 16.83 15.85
N SER A 88 8.30 16.05 16.59
CA SER A 88 7.94 16.36 17.97
C SER A 88 9.14 16.50 18.93
N GLU A 89 10.27 15.88 18.57
CA GLU A 89 11.52 15.88 19.35
C GLU A 89 12.49 17.00 18.94
N ARG A 90 12.15 17.82 17.92
CA ARG A 90 13.03 18.85 17.32
C ARG A 90 12.59 20.28 17.60
N ARG A 91 11.75 20.51 18.61
CA ARG A 91 11.15 21.83 18.89
C ARG A 91 12.18 22.94 19.12
N ASP A 92 13.27 22.64 19.83
CA ASP A 92 14.35 23.60 20.07
C ASP A 92 15.07 23.97 18.77
N THR A 93 15.33 23.00 17.90
CA THR A 93 15.89 23.24 16.57
C THR A 93 15.06 24.22 15.75
N TYR A 94 13.73 24.08 15.78
CA TYR A 94 12.82 24.97 15.05
C TYR A 94 12.78 26.38 15.64
N ARG A 95 12.80 26.49 16.96
CA ARG A 95 12.85 27.78 17.66
C ARG A 95 14.15 28.54 17.33
N ASP A 96 15.27 27.85 17.42
CA ASP A 96 16.60 28.45 17.20
C ASP A 96 16.76 28.89 15.74
N ALA A 97 16.34 28.07 14.77
CA ALA A 97 16.33 28.46 13.36
C ALA A 97 15.40 29.65 13.07
N LEU A 98 14.21 29.67 13.67
CA LEU A 98 13.31 30.82 13.56
C LEU A 98 13.97 32.11 14.10
N GLY A 99 14.66 32.01 15.24
CA GLY A 99 15.42 33.14 15.83
C GLY A 99 16.48 33.68 14.89
N LEU A 100 17.25 32.82 14.22
CA LEU A 100 18.26 33.22 13.23
C LEU A 100 17.61 33.93 12.02
N LEU A 101 16.49 33.42 11.51
CA LEU A 101 15.76 34.01 10.40
C LEU A 101 15.18 35.40 10.75
N VAL A 102 14.68 35.57 11.97
CA VAL A 102 14.19 36.86 12.47
C VAL A 102 15.35 37.86 12.59
N GLN A 103 16.48 37.45 13.18
CA GLN A 103 17.68 38.30 13.31
C GLN A 103 18.24 38.74 11.96
N ALA A 104 18.17 37.90 10.96
CA ALA A 104 18.61 38.19 9.59
C ALA A 104 17.60 39.06 8.80
N GLY A 105 16.42 39.34 9.35
CA GLY A 105 15.37 40.11 8.66
C GLY A 105 14.63 39.32 7.58
N GLU A 106 14.88 38.01 7.45
CA GLU A 106 14.17 37.13 6.51
C GLU A 106 12.74 36.86 6.95
N VAL A 107 12.49 36.94 8.25
CA VAL A 107 11.19 36.72 8.90
C VAL A 107 10.79 37.92 9.70
N TYR A 108 9.51 38.26 9.69
CA TYR A 108 8.95 39.37 10.43
C TYR A 108 7.67 39.02 11.18
N GLU A 109 7.35 39.81 12.18
CA GLU A 109 6.10 39.75 12.94
C GLU A 109 4.94 40.36 12.15
N SER A 110 3.86 39.60 11.99
CA SER A 110 2.62 40.07 11.33
C SER A 110 1.45 39.98 12.31
N TYR A 111 0.71 41.06 12.46
CA TYR A 111 -0.38 41.24 13.43
C TYR A 111 -1.75 41.22 12.80
N ALA A 112 -1.87 41.36 11.48
CA ALA A 112 -3.13 41.38 10.75
C ALA A 112 -3.91 40.07 10.92
N THR A 113 -5.16 40.17 11.36
CA THR A 113 -6.06 39.04 11.47
C THR A 113 -6.66 38.64 10.12
N PRO A 114 -7.16 37.41 9.97
CA PRO A 114 -7.88 37.00 8.77
C PRO A 114 -9.02 37.94 8.40
N GLU A 115 -9.79 38.38 9.39
CA GLU A 115 -10.94 39.27 9.21
C GLU A 115 -10.50 40.68 8.70
N GLU A 116 -9.40 41.20 9.23
CA GLU A 116 -8.81 42.47 8.78
C GLU A 116 -8.29 42.40 7.34
N ILE A 117 -7.67 41.24 6.97
CA ILE A 117 -7.21 40.98 5.61
C ILE A 117 -8.38 40.90 4.64
N GLU A 118 -9.43 40.15 4.97
CA GLU A 118 -10.65 40.08 4.16
C GLU A 118 -11.33 41.46 4.01
N ALA A 119 -11.43 42.25 5.08
CA ALA A 119 -12.01 43.57 5.06
C ALA A 119 -11.24 44.50 4.11
N ARG A 120 -9.89 44.46 4.11
CA ARG A 120 -9.06 45.25 3.18
C ARG A 120 -9.27 44.84 1.73
N HIS A 121 -9.37 43.52 1.46
CA HIS A 121 -9.67 43.07 0.11
C HIS A 121 -11.03 43.56 -0.37
N ARG A 122 -12.09 43.47 0.48
CA ARG A 122 -13.43 43.98 0.14
C ARG A 122 -13.40 45.48 -0.11
N ALA A 123 -12.71 46.27 0.74
CA ALA A 123 -12.59 47.71 0.57
C ALA A 123 -11.87 48.09 -0.74
N ALA A 124 -10.93 47.26 -1.21
CA ALA A 124 -10.21 47.43 -2.46
C ALA A 124 -10.93 46.83 -3.68
N GLY A 125 -12.15 46.30 -3.53
CA GLY A 125 -12.90 45.65 -4.63
C GLY A 125 -12.27 44.31 -5.11
N ARG A 126 -11.46 43.65 -4.26
CA ARG A 126 -10.80 42.37 -4.55
C ARG A 126 -11.53 41.22 -3.87
N ASP A 127 -11.29 39.98 -4.36
CA ASP A 127 -11.82 38.80 -3.71
C ASP A 127 -11.28 38.68 -2.26
N PRO A 128 -12.16 38.62 -1.24
CA PRO A 128 -11.75 38.44 0.16
C PRO A 128 -10.91 37.19 0.44
N LYS A 129 -11.00 36.17 -0.42
CA LYS A 129 -10.29 34.91 -0.29
C LYS A 129 -8.86 34.90 -0.85
N LEU A 130 -8.36 36.03 -1.35
CA LEU A 130 -7.00 36.13 -1.89
C LEU A 130 -5.90 35.84 -0.86
N GLY A 131 -6.23 35.84 0.43
CA GLY A 131 -5.28 35.60 1.51
C GLY A 131 -4.46 36.83 1.86
N TYR A 132 -3.31 36.65 2.50
CA TYR A 132 -2.50 37.70 3.03
C TYR A 132 -1.99 38.66 1.94
N ASP A 133 -2.06 39.97 2.20
CA ASP A 133 -1.74 41.06 1.25
C ASP A 133 -0.42 41.76 1.57
N ASN A 134 0.45 41.15 2.37
CA ASN A 134 1.77 41.62 2.80
C ASN A 134 1.74 42.97 3.57
N VAL A 135 0.59 43.35 4.17
CA VAL A 135 0.37 44.67 4.81
C VAL A 135 1.34 44.95 5.95
N ASP A 136 1.72 43.92 6.72
CA ASP A 136 2.60 44.09 7.90
C ASP A 136 4.08 43.94 7.55
N ARG A 137 4.41 43.79 6.26
CA ARG A 137 5.78 43.49 5.81
C ARG A 137 6.79 44.53 6.28
N ASP A 138 6.41 45.77 6.32
CA ASP A 138 7.27 46.92 6.59
C ASP A 138 6.82 47.72 7.81
N LEU A 139 6.19 47.08 8.80
CA LEU A 139 5.83 47.74 10.06
C LEU A 139 7.07 48.30 10.78
N THR A 140 6.97 49.52 11.24
CA THR A 140 7.98 50.12 12.11
C THR A 140 7.96 49.48 13.50
N GLU A 141 9.03 49.64 14.30
CA GLU A 141 9.05 49.13 15.67
C GLU A 141 7.97 49.80 16.55
N GLU A 142 7.68 51.10 16.29
CA GLU A 142 6.62 51.82 16.98
C GLU A 142 5.23 51.17 16.71
N GLN A 143 4.95 50.82 15.45
CA GLN A 143 3.70 50.13 15.07
C GLN A 143 3.61 48.76 15.71
N ARG A 144 4.70 47.99 15.70
CA ARG A 144 4.78 46.68 16.38
C ARG A 144 4.54 46.81 17.89
N ALA A 145 5.20 47.80 18.52
CA ALA A 145 5.01 48.08 19.94
C ALA A 145 3.56 48.48 20.27
N ALA A 146 2.89 49.27 19.40
CA ALA A 146 1.48 49.60 19.57
C ALA A 146 0.58 48.36 19.51
N TYR A 147 0.78 47.45 18.53
CA TYR A 147 0.03 46.21 18.47
C TYR A 147 0.28 45.28 19.68
N ARG A 148 1.52 45.21 20.19
CA ARG A 148 1.82 44.49 21.41
C ARG A 148 1.12 45.08 22.64
N ALA A 149 1.07 46.44 22.71
CA ALA A 149 0.35 47.15 23.78
C ALA A 149 -1.17 46.89 23.74
N GLU A 150 -1.74 46.67 22.54
CA GLU A 150 -3.12 46.24 22.34
C GLU A 150 -3.34 44.75 22.75
N GLY A 151 -2.30 44.05 23.14
CA GLY A 151 -2.38 42.62 23.49
C GLY A 151 -2.43 41.67 22.28
N ARG A 152 -2.17 42.18 21.07
CA ARG A 152 -2.12 41.34 19.87
C ARG A 152 -0.89 40.45 19.89
N ARG A 153 -1.07 39.19 19.49
CA ARG A 153 0.03 38.22 19.30
C ARG A 153 0.38 38.14 17.82
N PRO A 154 1.65 38.34 17.43
CA PRO A 154 2.06 38.20 16.03
C PRO A 154 2.04 36.76 15.57
N VAL A 155 1.99 36.56 14.24
CA VAL A 155 2.51 35.33 13.60
C VAL A 155 3.83 35.69 12.91
N PHE A 156 4.70 34.71 12.71
CA PHE A 156 5.99 34.89 12.05
C PHE A 156 5.88 34.52 10.58
N ARG A 157 6.15 35.51 9.69
CA ARG A 157 6.04 35.31 8.24
C ARG A 157 7.39 35.42 7.55
N LEU A 158 7.65 34.51 6.60
CA LEU A 158 8.80 34.63 5.69
C LEU A 158 8.51 35.73 4.65
N ARG A 159 9.52 36.53 4.36
CA ARG A 159 9.50 37.48 3.23
C ARG A 159 9.69 36.71 1.93
N MET A 160 8.69 36.70 1.06
CA MET A 160 8.87 36.16 -0.30
C MET A 160 9.75 37.14 -1.12
N PRO A 161 10.63 36.58 -1.98
CA PRO A 161 11.46 37.42 -2.83
C PRO A 161 10.62 38.19 -3.87
N ASP A 162 11.00 39.47 -4.13
CA ASP A 162 10.36 40.34 -5.14
C ASP A 162 10.86 40.03 -6.56
N ARG A 163 11.02 38.75 -6.89
CA ARG A 163 11.42 38.19 -8.18
C ARG A 163 10.64 36.93 -8.49
N ASP A 164 10.67 36.55 -9.75
CA ASP A 164 10.15 35.22 -10.17
C ASP A 164 10.88 34.10 -9.42
N VAL A 165 10.14 33.08 -8.99
CA VAL A 165 10.69 31.83 -8.45
C VAL A 165 10.56 30.77 -9.52
N ALA A 166 11.70 30.42 -10.12
CA ALA A 166 11.78 29.44 -11.19
C ALA A 166 12.61 28.22 -10.77
N PHE A 167 12.18 27.04 -11.15
CA PHE A 167 12.89 25.80 -10.94
C PHE A 167 12.55 24.78 -12.03
N THR A 168 13.39 23.75 -12.19
CA THR A 168 13.08 22.62 -13.08
C THR A 168 12.68 21.43 -12.24
N ASP A 169 11.44 20.95 -12.43
CA ASP A 169 10.94 19.72 -11.84
C ASP A 169 11.36 18.54 -12.73
N LEU A 170 11.86 17.46 -12.13
CA LEU A 170 12.35 16.30 -12.89
C LEU A 170 11.28 15.57 -13.70
N ILE A 171 10.00 15.72 -13.32
CA ILE A 171 8.86 15.08 -13.99
C ILE A 171 8.10 16.08 -14.86
N ARG A 172 7.93 17.33 -14.37
CA ARG A 172 7.05 18.32 -14.98
C ARG A 172 7.79 19.37 -15.81
N GLY A 173 9.12 19.32 -15.81
CA GLY A 173 9.94 20.28 -16.52
C GLY A 173 10.00 21.67 -15.87
N PRO A 174 10.29 22.75 -16.62
CA PRO A 174 10.46 24.08 -16.09
C PRO A 174 9.15 24.69 -15.59
N ILE A 175 9.19 25.23 -14.37
CA ILE A 175 8.04 25.86 -13.71
C ILE A 175 8.48 27.23 -13.19
N THR A 176 7.63 28.25 -13.38
CA THR A 176 7.89 29.61 -12.95
C THR A 176 6.66 30.18 -12.25
N PHE A 177 6.85 30.69 -11.03
CA PHE A 177 5.90 31.49 -10.30
C PHE A 177 6.34 32.96 -10.37
N ARG A 178 5.47 33.84 -10.89
CA ARG A 178 5.77 35.26 -11.07
C ARG A 178 5.91 35.96 -9.73
N ALA A 179 6.74 37.00 -9.70
CA ALA A 179 6.83 37.89 -8.55
C ALA A 179 5.43 38.38 -8.11
N GLY A 180 5.16 38.38 -6.81
CA GLY A 180 3.88 38.78 -6.24
C GLY A 180 2.73 37.75 -6.36
N GLN A 181 2.89 36.61 -7.08
CA GLN A 181 1.86 35.57 -7.11
C GLN A 181 1.72 34.80 -5.78
N VAL A 182 2.78 34.74 -5.00
CA VAL A 182 2.81 34.05 -3.71
C VAL A 182 3.08 35.08 -2.62
N ALA A 183 2.11 35.27 -1.74
CA ALA A 183 2.24 36.17 -0.60
C ALA A 183 3.18 35.59 0.47
N ASP A 184 3.69 36.46 1.33
CA ASP A 184 4.45 36.08 2.52
C ASP A 184 3.62 35.15 3.40
N PHE A 185 4.23 34.09 3.88
CA PHE A 185 3.49 33.00 4.51
C PHE A 185 3.99 32.70 5.92
N VAL A 186 3.09 32.17 6.75
CA VAL A 186 3.36 31.90 8.16
C VAL A 186 4.28 30.71 8.33
N LEU A 187 5.33 30.87 9.11
CA LEU A 187 6.26 29.81 9.55
C LEU A 187 5.95 29.33 10.97
N ALA A 188 5.53 30.25 11.85
CA ALA A 188 5.20 29.92 13.23
C ALA A 188 4.06 30.80 13.76
N ARG A 189 3.33 30.27 14.75
CA ARG A 189 2.30 31.01 15.49
C ARG A 189 2.93 31.99 16.48
N GLY A 190 2.12 32.86 17.06
CA GLY A 190 2.55 33.88 18.02
C GLY A 190 3.09 33.35 19.35
N ASP A 191 2.81 32.08 19.66
CA ASP A 191 3.38 31.38 20.80
C ASP A 191 4.71 30.64 20.46
N GLY A 192 5.22 30.84 19.23
CA GLY A 192 6.43 30.18 18.75
C GLY A 192 6.19 28.77 18.20
N THR A 193 4.95 28.25 18.21
CA THR A 193 4.65 26.92 17.66
C THR A 193 4.95 26.90 16.16
N PRO A 194 5.89 26.05 15.68
CA PRO A 194 6.24 26.00 14.28
C PRO A 194 5.12 25.31 13.46
N LEU A 195 4.98 25.74 12.21
CA LEU A 195 4.07 25.11 11.26
C LEU A 195 4.84 24.22 10.28
N TYR A 196 4.11 23.33 9.57
CA TYR A 196 4.65 22.50 8.49
C TYR A 196 5.49 23.29 7.49
N THR A 197 5.11 24.53 7.21
CA THR A 197 5.80 25.44 6.30
C THR A 197 7.23 25.77 6.73
N LEU A 198 7.54 25.66 8.02
CA LEU A 198 8.90 25.78 8.57
C LEU A 198 9.54 24.41 8.76
N THR A 199 8.84 23.49 9.45
CA THR A 199 9.47 22.25 9.94
C THR A 199 9.93 21.34 8.83
N ASN A 200 9.13 21.15 7.76
CA ASN A 200 9.46 20.24 6.67
C ASN A 200 10.70 20.72 5.88
N PRO A 201 10.79 21.98 5.36
CA PRO A 201 11.98 22.42 4.63
C PRO A 201 13.23 22.57 5.52
N LEU A 202 13.06 22.97 6.77
CA LEU A 202 14.18 23.11 7.70
C LEU A 202 14.81 21.73 8.00
N ASP A 203 13.99 20.71 8.24
CA ASP A 203 14.49 19.36 8.42
C ASP A 203 15.16 18.83 7.16
N ASP A 204 14.57 19.08 5.98
CA ASP A 204 15.19 18.70 4.70
C ASP A 204 16.57 19.38 4.54
N ALA A 205 16.71 20.66 4.91
CA ALA A 205 17.97 21.40 4.87
C ALA A 205 19.00 20.82 5.84
N LEU A 206 18.62 20.59 7.10
CA LEU A 206 19.51 20.07 8.15
C LEU A 206 19.89 18.61 7.98
N MET A 207 19.03 17.81 7.33
CA MET A 207 19.28 16.40 6.99
C MET A 207 19.99 16.25 5.64
N GLY A 208 20.34 17.36 4.98
CA GLY A 208 21.04 17.37 3.71
C GLY A 208 20.28 16.70 2.57
N ILE A 209 18.95 16.80 2.56
CA ILE A 209 18.13 16.24 1.49
C ILE A 209 18.43 16.94 0.18
N THR A 210 18.82 16.17 -0.83
CA THR A 210 19.19 16.67 -2.16
C THR A 210 18.04 16.60 -3.16
N HIS A 211 17.12 15.64 -2.97
CA HIS A 211 15.98 15.43 -3.86
C HIS A 211 14.68 15.25 -3.07
N VAL A 212 13.65 16.00 -3.47
CA VAL A 212 12.31 15.98 -2.87
C VAL A 212 11.32 15.38 -3.86
N LEU A 213 11.11 14.06 -3.74
CA LEU A 213 10.10 13.34 -4.51
C LEU A 213 8.81 13.27 -3.68
N ARG A 214 7.70 13.85 -4.19
CA ARG A 214 6.44 13.96 -3.44
C ARG A 214 5.22 14.07 -4.35
N GLY A 215 4.01 14.02 -3.79
CA GLY A 215 2.78 14.21 -4.56
C GLY A 215 2.66 15.62 -5.16
N GLU A 216 2.08 15.71 -6.34
CA GLU A 216 1.88 16.98 -7.08
C GLU A 216 0.93 17.96 -6.38
N ASP A 217 0.11 17.50 -5.45
CA ASP A 217 -0.73 18.35 -4.62
C ASP A 217 0.08 19.32 -3.74
N LEU A 218 1.37 19.06 -3.55
CA LEU A 218 2.31 19.97 -2.87
C LEU A 218 3.07 20.91 -3.82
N LEU A 219 2.87 20.82 -5.13
CA LEU A 219 3.51 21.71 -6.12
C LEU A 219 3.25 23.20 -5.85
N PRO A 220 2.03 23.66 -5.48
CA PRO A 220 1.78 25.06 -5.15
C PRO A 220 2.55 25.58 -3.91
N SER A 221 3.06 24.68 -3.07
CA SER A 221 3.88 25.04 -1.91
C SER A 221 5.35 25.20 -2.24
N THR A 222 5.81 24.72 -3.39
CA THR A 222 7.23 24.68 -3.78
C THR A 222 7.88 26.06 -3.82
N PRO A 223 7.26 27.14 -4.37
CA PRO A 223 7.92 28.45 -4.38
C PRO A 223 8.16 29.00 -2.96
N ARG A 224 7.27 28.69 -2.00
CA ARG A 224 7.44 29.07 -0.59
C ARG A 224 8.63 28.32 0.02
N GLN A 225 8.75 27.02 -0.26
CA GLN A 225 9.84 26.22 0.25
C GLN A 225 11.19 26.63 -0.35
N ILE A 226 11.25 26.93 -1.66
CA ILE A 226 12.46 27.47 -2.31
C ILE A 226 12.89 28.76 -1.62
N ALA A 227 11.99 29.71 -1.40
CA ALA A 227 12.28 30.95 -0.70
C ALA A 227 12.82 30.70 0.73
N LEU A 228 12.23 29.74 1.45
CA LEU A 228 12.71 29.38 2.79
C LEU A 228 14.10 28.69 2.73
N PHE A 229 14.35 27.78 1.81
CA PHE A 229 15.68 27.16 1.64
C PHE A 229 16.77 28.18 1.36
N GLU A 230 16.46 29.19 0.53
CA GLU A 230 17.40 30.30 0.25
C GLU A 230 17.63 31.14 1.51
N ALA A 231 16.59 31.44 2.29
CA ALA A 231 16.72 32.16 3.56
C ALA A 231 17.53 31.36 4.59
N LEU A 232 17.27 30.04 4.73
CA LEU A 232 18.03 29.16 5.58
C LEU A 232 19.50 29.10 5.18
N HIS A 233 19.80 29.02 3.89
CA HIS A 233 21.17 29.04 3.39
C HIS A 233 21.90 30.36 3.73
N ARG A 234 21.21 31.51 3.62
CA ARG A 234 21.79 32.82 3.99
C ARG A 234 22.17 32.91 5.47
N VAL A 235 21.46 32.20 6.34
CA VAL A 235 21.78 32.13 7.79
C VAL A 235 22.65 30.94 8.16
N GLY A 236 23.25 30.25 7.17
CA GLY A 236 24.16 29.13 7.40
C GLY A 236 23.52 27.78 7.67
N LEU A 237 22.22 27.64 7.40
CA LEU A 237 21.47 26.40 7.59
C LEU A 237 21.18 25.74 6.24
N GLY A 238 21.88 24.65 5.93
CA GLY A 238 21.70 23.87 4.71
C GLY A 238 22.39 24.43 3.46
N SER A 239 22.24 23.76 2.34
CA SER A 239 22.96 24.00 1.07
C SER A 239 22.12 24.74 0.02
N GLY A 240 20.93 25.20 0.36
CA GLY A 240 19.98 25.80 -0.57
C GLY A 240 18.88 24.81 -1.03
N PRO A 241 18.08 25.20 -2.05
CA PRO A 241 16.94 24.40 -2.50
C PRO A 241 17.36 23.02 -3.05
N PRO A 242 16.64 21.94 -2.70
CA PRO A 242 16.83 20.63 -3.31
C PRO A 242 16.25 20.58 -4.73
N THR A 243 16.57 19.52 -5.46
CA THR A 243 15.88 19.17 -6.71
C THR A 243 14.51 18.59 -6.42
N TYR A 244 13.50 18.98 -7.20
CA TYR A 244 12.12 18.54 -7.00
C TYR A 244 11.65 17.56 -8.07
N ALA A 245 10.80 16.62 -7.67
CA ALA A 245 10.04 15.73 -8.56
C ALA A 245 8.61 15.58 -8.02
N HIS A 246 7.64 16.12 -8.74
CA HIS A 246 6.23 16.06 -8.32
C HIS A 246 5.50 14.91 -9.03
N LEU A 247 5.28 13.84 -8.27
CA LEU A 247 4.60 12.62 -8.70
C LEU A 247 3.12 12.90 -9.01
N PRO A 248 2.58 12.38 -10.13
CA PRO A 248 1.18 12.57 -10.47
C PRO A 248 0.24 11.92 -9.45
N LEU A 249 -0.97 12.44 -9.33
CA LEU A 249 -2.00 11.87 -8.47
C LEU A 249 -2.37 10.46 -8.91
N VAL A 250 -2.76 9.65 -7.95
CA VAL A 250 -3.44 8.38 -8.19
C VAL A 250 -4.94 8.60 -8.03
N THR A 251 -5.71 8.24 -9.07
CA THR A 251 -7.17 8.33 -9.05
C THR A 251 -7.80 6.95 -8.93
N GLY A 252 -8.99 6.92 -8.32
CA GLY A 252 -9.87 5.76 -8.32
C GLY A 252 -10.85 5.77 -9.49
N GLU A 253 -12.00 5.16 -9.32
CA GLU A 253 -13.09 5.22 -10.30
C GLU A 253 -13.59 6.65 -10.50
N GLY A 254 -13.93 7.01 -11.73
CA GLY A 254 -14.47 8.33 -12.09
C GLY A 254 -13.47 9.48 -12.02
N SER A 255 -12.16 9.23 -12.14
CA SER A 255 -11.09 10.27 -12.17
C SER A 255 -10.96 11.10 -10.88
N ARG A 256 -11.62 10.71 -9.78
CA ARG A 256 -11.43 11.35 -8.47
C ARG A 256 -10.13 10.88 -7.83
N LYS A 257 -9.41 11.81 -7.16
CA LYS A 257 -8.25 11.47 -6.34
C LYS A 257 -8.63 10.33 -5.39
N LEU A 258 -7.85 9.26 -5.38
CA LEU A 258 -8.01 8.16 -4.42
C LEU A 258 -7.80 8.72 -3.01
N SER A 259 -8.85 8.70 -2.22
CA SER A 259 -8.86 9.31 -0.88
C SER A 259 -8.66 8.25 0.20
N LYS A 260 -8.23 8.66 1.41
CA LYS A 260 -8.15 7.77 2.58
C LYS A 260 -9.50 7.12 2.95
N ARG A 261 -10.62 7.63 2.45
CA ARG A 261 -11.98 7.11 2.69
C ARG A 261 -12.38 6.00 1.71
N ASP A 262 -11.66 5.86 0.61
CA ASP A 262 -11.93 4.81 -0.37
C ASP A 262 -11.36 3.49 0.16
N PRO A 263 -12.16 2.42 0.31
CA PRO A 263 -11.68 1.14 0.84
C PRO A 263 -10.44 0.63 0.08
N GLN A 264 -10.41 0.80 -1.24
CA GLN A 264 -9.29 0.42 -2.10
C GLN A 264 -8.01 1.23 -1.85
N SER A 265 -8.06 2.30 -1.05
CA SER A 265 -6.86 3.04 -0.68
C SER A 265 -6.09 2.39 0.47
N ASN A 266 -6.76 1.61 1.33
CA ASN A 266 -6.16 0.99 2.49
C ASN A 266 -5.15 -0.10 2.10
N LEU A 267 -3.89 0.10 2.48
CA LEU A 267 -2.81 -0.84 2.17
C LEU A 267 -3.07 -2.25 2.74
N PHE A 268 -3.53 -2.33 3.98
CA PHE A 268 -3.71 -3.62 4.66
C PHE A 268 -4.82 -4.47 4.05
N LEU A 269 -5.77 -3.86 3.34
CA LEU A 269 -6.75 -4.61 2.57
C LEU A 269 -6.08 -5.57 1.56
N TYR A 270 -4.98 -5.13 0.94
CA TYR A 270 -4.24 -5.96 -0.03
C TYR A 270 -3.48 -7.08 0.67
N ARG A 271 -2.85 -6.78 1.81
CA ARG A 271 -2.21 -7.81 2.64
C ARG A 271 -3.23 -8.86 3.08
N ASP A 272 -4.35 -8.43 3.64
CA ASP A 272 -5.37 -9.33 4.16
C ASP A 272 -6.01 -10.19 3.06
N ARG A 273 -6.11 -9.67 1.83
CA ARG A 273 -6.51 -10.41 0.64
C ARG A 273 -5.43 -11.37 0.10
N GLY A 274 -4.19 -11.25 0.56
CA GLY A 274 -3.11 -12.11 0.13
C GLY A 274 -2.35 -11.64 -1.11
N PHE A 275 -2.26 -10.33 -1.30
CA PHE A 275 -1.23 -9.78 -2.19
C PHE A 275 0.14 -10.01 -1.57
N VAL A 276 1.11 -10.39 -2.40
CA VAL A 276 2.51 -10.44 -1.98
C VAL A 276 3.17 -9.07 -2.16
N PRO A 277 4.13 -8.71 -1.28
CA PRO A 277 4.82 -7.41 -1.35
C PRO A 277 5.34 -7.08 -2.74
N GLU A 278 6.00 -8.03 -3.39
CA GLU A 278 6.60 -7.90 -4.71
C GLU A 278 5.55 -7.55 -5.78
N GLY A 279 4.40 -8.25 -5.76
CA GLY A 279 3.30 -8.01 -6.69
C GLY A 279 2.65 -6.65 -6.49
N LEU A 280 2.43 -6.25 -5.23
CA LEU A 280 1.86 -4.95 -4.92
C LEU A 280 2.82 -3.80 -5.27
N LEU A 281 4.10 -3.89 -4.93
CA LEU A 281 5.10 -2.86 -5.25
C LEU A 281 5.31 -2.73 -6.75
N ASN A 282 5.40 -3.85 -7.49
CA ASN A 282 5.45 -3.83 -8.95
C ASN A 282 4.25 -3.08 -9.54
N TYR A 283 3.03 -3.40 -9.09
CA TYR A 283 1.84 -2.70 -9.55
C TYR A 283 1.84 -1.20 -9.20
N LEU A 284 2.25 -0.84 -7.99
CA LEU A 284 2.35 0.57 -7.57
C LEU A 284 3.39 1.35 -8.41
N ALA A 285 4.46 0.70 -8.84
CA ALA A 285 5.43 1.32 -9.74
C ALA A 285 4.80 1.63 -11.11
N LEU A 286 3.97 0.74 -11.65
CA LEU A 286 3.23 0.95 -12.91
C LEU A 286 2.25 2.14 -12.87
N LEU A 287 1.94 2.65 -11.68
CA LEU A 287 1.15 3.87 -11.54
C LEU A 287 1.99 5.12 -11.82
N GLY A 288 2.52 5.23 -13.01
CA GLY A 288 3.27 6.37 -13.53
C GLY A 288 4.70 6.07 -14.00
N TRP A 289 5.20 4.85 -13.83
CA TRP A 289 6.49 4.42 -14.34
C TRP A 289 6.38 3.03 -14.97
N SER A 290 7.21 2.71 -15.92
CA SER A 290 7.33 1.38 -16.53
C SER A 290 8.78 1.06 -16.82
N ILE A 291 9.13 -0.22 -16.72
CA ILE A 291 10.49 -0.69 -17.04
C ILE A 291 10.72 -0.73 -18.55
N ALA A 292 9.66 -1.06 -19.33
CA ALA A 292 9.60 -1.06 -20.79
C ALA A 292 8.13 -0.94 -21.23
N ASP A 293 7.89 -0.62 -22.50
CA ASP A 293 6.54 -0.36 -23.03
C ASP A 293 5.65 -1.62 -23.04
N ASP A 294 6.26 -2.80 -23.15
CA ASP A 294 5.60 -4.11 -23.30
C ASP A 294 5.77 -5.02 -22.07
N ARG A 295 6.31 -4.48 -20.97
CA ARG A 295 6.64 -5.28 -19.79
C ARG A 295 6.01 -4.72 -18.51
N ASP A 296 4.98 -5.40 -18.01
CA ASP A 296 4.29 -5.05 -16.78
C ASP A 296 4.83 -5.78 -15.52
N VAL A 297 5.49 -6.93 -15.67
CA VAL A 297 5.97 -7.74 -14.54
C VAL A 297 7.48 -7.66 -14.44
N PHE A 298 7.97 -7.25 -13.27
CA PHE A 298 9.39 -7.12 -12.95
C PHE A 298 9.64 -7.24 -11.45
N THR A 299 10.84 -7.64 -11.07
CA THR A 299 11.27 -7.70 -9.67
C THR A 299 11.67 -6.32 -9.16
N LEU A 300 11.78 -6.18 -7.82
CA LEU A 300 12.29 -4.95 -7.21
C LEU A 300 13.74 -4.65 -7.62
N ASP A 301 14.58 -5.68 -7.76
CA ASP A 301 15.97 -5.51 -8.21
C ASP A 301 16.04 -4.98 -9.64
N GLU A 302 15.20 -5.50 -10.54
CA GLU A 302 15.07 -4.99 -11.90
C GLU A 302 14.55 -3.54 -11.92
N MET A 303 13.59 -3.22 -11.06
CA MET A 303 13.13 -1.85 -10.88
C MET A 303 14.27 -0.94 -10.44
N VAL A 304 15.01 -1.31 -9.41
CA VAL A 304 16.16 -0.54 -8.91
C VAL A 304 17.20 -0.34 -10.01
N ALA A 305 17.54 -1.38 -10.76
CA ALA A 305 18.53 -1.29 -11.84
C ALA A 305 18.11 -0.33 -12.96
N ALA A 306 16.80 -0.24 -13.26
CA ALA A 306 16.27 0.53 -14.39
C ALA A 306 15.62 1.87 -14.00
N PHE A 307 15.46 2.15 -12.70
CA PHE A 307 14.67 3.28 -12.22
C PHE A 307 15.29 4.62 -12.62
N ASP A 308 14.52 5.41 -13.34
CA ASP A 308 14.85 6.79 -13.70
C ASP A 308 13.66 7.68 -13.40
N ILE A 309 13.80 8.59 -12.43
CA ILE A 309 12.76 9.50 -12.00
C ILE A 309 12.27 10.41 -13.11
N THR A 310 13.12 10.73 -14.09
CA THR A 310 12.74 11.59 -15.23
C THR A 310 11.84 10.89 -16.24
N LYS A 311 11.73 9.56 -16.17
CA LYS A 311 10.82 8.75 -16.99
C LYS A 311 9.44 8.57 -16.35
N VAL A 312 9.24 9.10 -15.15
CA VAL A 312 7.91 9.07 -14.53
C VAL A 312 6.97 9.97 -15.32
N SER A 313 5.82 9.42 -15.72
CA SER A 313 4.79 10.17 -16.45
C SER A 313 4.23 11.30 -15.60
N ALA A 314 4.06 12.47 -16.21
CA ALA A 314 3.37 13.61 -15.57
C ALA A 314 1.83 13.42 -15.52
N ASN A 315 1.28 12.45 -16.25
CA ASN A 315 -0.15 12.21 -16.31
C ASN A 315 -0.65 11.47 -15.06
N THR A 316 -1.86 11.81 -14.62
CA THR A 316 -2.56 11.11 -13.54
C THR A 316 -2.68 9.62 -13.83
N ALA A 317 -2.31 8.78 -12.85
CA ALA A 317 -2.43 7.34 -12.95
C ALA A 317 -3.75 6.86 -12.35
N ARG A 318 -4.45 5.95 -13.07
CA ARG A 318 -5.68 5.35 -12.57
C ARG A 318 -5.38 4.02 -11.88
N PHE A 319 -5.89 3.86 -10.67
CA PHE A 319 -5.83 2.59 -9.96
C PHE A 319 -6.81 1.59 -10.59
N ASP A 320 -6.30 0.42 -10.99
CA ASP A 320 -7.05 -0.70 -11.57
C ASP A 320 -6.78 -1.97 -10.76
N LEU A 321 -7.79 -2.42 -10.01
CA LEU A 321 -7.69 -3.60 -9.15
C LEU A 321 -7.44 -4.88 -9.97
N LYS A 322 -8.06 -5.02 -11.14
CA LYS A 322 -7.88 -6.22 -11.98
C LYS A 322 -6.44 -6.31 -12.50
N LYS A 323 -5.85 -5.18 -12.88
CA LYS A 323 -4.44 -5.13 -13.26
C LYS A 323 -3.54 -5.45 -12.06
N ALA A 324 -3.86 -4.94 -10.86
CA ALA A 324 -3.14 -5.25 -9.64
C ALA A 324 -3.17 -6.77 -9.34
N GLU A 325 -4.34 -7.39 -9.45
CA GLU A 325 -4.52 -8.84 -9.28
C GLU A 325 -3.75 -9.65 -10.31
N ALA A 326 -3.76 -9.23 -11.58
CA ALA A 326 -3.02 -9.89 -12.64
C ALA A 326 -1.50 -9.85 -12.42
N VAL A 327 -0.96 -8.69 -12.01
CA VAL A 327 0.45 -8.54 -11.64
C VAL A 327 0.79 -9.40 -10.42
N ASN A 328 -0.05 -9.38 -9.38
CA ASN A 328 0.14 -10.19 -8.18
C ASN A 328 0.13 -11.69 -8.50
N SER A 329 -0.81 -12.15 -9.35
CA SER A 329 -0.87 -13.53 -9.81
C SER A 329 0.42 -13.97 -10.53
N ALA A 330 1.01 -13.09 -11.33
CA ALA A 330 2.29 -13.37 -11.97
C ALA A 330 3.41 -13.56 -10.92
N HIS A 331 3.47 -12.70 -9.90
CA HIS A 331 4.45 -12.84 -8.81
C HIS A 331 4.22 -14.10 -7.97
N LEU A 332 2.97 -14.50 -7.72
CA LEU A 332 2.67 -15.77 -7.04
C LEU A 332 3.24 -16.97 -7.81
N ARG A 333 3.12 -16.98 -9.14
CA ARG A 333 3.69 -18.04 -9.99
C ARG A 333 5.22 -18.05 -10.04
N MET A 334 5.86 -16.93 -9.75
CA MET A 334 7.35 -16.85 -9.68
C MET A 334 7.91 -17.38 -8.37
N LEU A 335 7.10 -17.56 -7.33
CA LEU A 335 7.55 -18.10 -6.04
C LEU A 335 7.94 -19.55 -6.18
N ALA A 336 8.99 -19.96 -5.49
CA ALA A 336 9.26 -21.39 -5.30
C ALA A 336 8.09 -22.05 -4.54
N PRO A 337 7.74 -23.31 -4.83
CA PRO A 337 6.58 -23.98 -4.22
C PRO A 337 6.58 -23.93 -2.68
N ASP A 338 7.73 -24.15 -2.06
CA ASP A 338 7.86 -24.10 -0.59
C ASP A 338 7.61 -22.68 -0.04
N GLU A 339 8.09 -21.66 -0.73
CA GLU A 339 7.86 -20.27 -0.35
C GLU A 339 6.40 -19.87 -0.55
N PHE A 340 5.77 -20.32 -1.63
CA PHE A 340 4.33 -20.13 -1.83
C PHE A 340 3.54 -20.77 -0.70
N ALA A 341 3.84 -22.03 -0.34
CA ALA A 341 3.19 -22.74 0.76
C ALA A 341 3.39 -22.01 2.10
N ARG A 342 4.59 -21.56 2.40
CA ARG A 342 4.91 -20.80 3.61
C ARG A 342 4.10 -19.50 3.71
N ARG A 343 3.99 -18.76 2.61
CA ARG A 343 3.21 -17.50 2.57
C ARG A 343 1.70 -17.76 2.62
N LEU A 344 1.25 -18.91 2.13
CA LEU A 344 -0.16 -19.30 2.13
C LEU A 344 -0.64 -19.73 3.53
N GLU A 345 0.24 -20.26 4.38
CA GLU A 345 -0.11 -20.84 5.68
C GLU A 345 -0.99 -19.95 6.56
N PRO A 346 -0.68 -18.66 6.80
CA PRO A 346 -1.52 -17.77 7.60
C PRO A 346 -2.95 -17.58 7.04
N TYR A 347 -3.10 -17.65 5.73
CA TYR A 347 -4.42 -17.50 5.08
C TYR A 347 -5.26 -18.76 5.22
N VAL A 348 -4.64 -19.95 5.20
CA VAL A 348 -5.34 -21.20 5.49
C VAL A 348 -5.84 -21.21 6.93
N VAL A 349 -5.01 -20.82 7.90
CA VAL A 349 -5.41 -20.71 9.31
C VAL A 349 -6.58 -19.73 9.46
N ALA A 350 -6.50 -18.58 8.80
CA ALA A 350 -7.53 -17.56 8.84
C ALA A 350 -8.85 -18.04 8.24
N GLU A 351 -8.81 -18.71 7.09
CA GLU A 351 -9.97 -19.30 6.42
C GLU A 351 -10.66 -20.33 7.31
N LEU A 352 -9.91 -21.20 7.98
CA LEU A 352 -10.45 -22.20 8.91
C LEU A 352 -11.08 -21.57 10.15
N ALA A 353 -10.49 -20.47 10.63
CA ALA A 353 -10.96 -19.74 11.82
C ALA A 353 -12.05 -18.70 11.51
N GLY A 354 -12.37 -18.44 10.25
CA GLY A 354 -13.35 -17.43 9.82
C GLY A 354 -12.95 -15.99 10.23
N ARG A 355 -11.66 -15.64 10.14
CA ARG A 355 -11.13 -14.33 10.55
C ARG A 355 -10.10 -13.78 9.57
N THR A 356 -9.68 -12.54 9.80
CA THR A 356 -8.57 -11.91 9.06
C THR A 356 -7.25 -12.64 9.34
N PRO A 357 -6.35 -12.80 8.34
CA PRO A 357 -5.05 -13.43 8.51
C PRO A 357 -4.17 -12.69 9.52
N VAL A 358 -3.46 -13.44 10.35
CA VAL A 358 -2.36 -12.96 11.19
C VAL A 358 -1.07 -13.59 10.67
N MET A 359 -0.12 -12.78 10.23
CA MET A 359 1.05 -13.26 9.48
C MET A 359 1.96 -14.21 10.27
N THR A 360 1.78 -14.30 11.58
CA THR A 360 2.49 -15.23 12.46
C THR A 360 1.73 -16.54 12.73
N ASP A 361 0.53 -16.71 12.16
CA ASP A 361 -0.26 -17.92 12.31
C ASP A 361 0.42 -19.10 11.61
N THR A 362 0.41 -20.25 12.25
CA THR A 362 1.00 -21.48 11.75
C THR A 362 0.06 -22.67 11.95
N LEU A 363 0.15 -23.66 11.03
CA LEU A 363 -0.53 -24.94 11.12
C LEU A 363 0.28 -25.93 11.97
N PRO A 364 -0.37 -26.96 12.55
CA PRO A 364 0.33 -28.15 13.07
C PRO A 364 1.21 -28.80 12.01
N ALA A 365 2.28 -29.49 12.43
CA ALA A 365 3.30 -30.02 11.52
C ALA A 365 2.73 -30.93 10.40
N GLU A 366 1.77 -31.81 10.73
CA GLU A 366 1.11 -32.69 9.75
C GLU A 366 0.30 -31.91 8.72
N GLN A 367 -0.46 -30.91 9.18
CA GLN A 367 -1.24 -30.04 8.27
C GLN A 367 -0.33 -29.16 7.41
N ARG A 368 0.83 -28.74 7.94
CA ARG A 368 1.83 -28.00 7.15
C ARG A 368 2.42 -28.89 6.05
N ALA A 369 2.73 -30.15 6.34
CA ALA A 369 3.19 -31.10 5.32
C ALA A 369 2.14 -31.29 4.21
N LEU A 370 0.86 -31.39 4.59
CA LEU A 370 -0.26 -31.47 3.65
C LEU A 370 -0.37 -30.16 2.82
N LEU A 371 -0.17 -28.98 3.43
CA LEU A 371 -0.18 -27.70 2.73
C LEU A 371 0.94 -27.63 1.68
N VAL A 372 2.15 -28.04 2.03
CA VAL A 372 3.28 -28.07 1.09
C VAL A 372 2.97 -28.96 -0.12
N ALA A 373 2.35 -30.13 0.10
CA ALA A 373 1.95 -31.04 -0.98
C ALA A 373 0.81 -30.48 -1.84
N ALA A 374 -0.13 -29.73 -1.24
CA ALA A 374 -1.31 -29.19 -1.92
C ALA A 374 -1.08 -27.84 -2.63
N ALA A 375 -0.13 -27.05 -2.15
CA ALA A 375 0.13 -25.68 -2.62
C ALA A 375 0.39 -25.60 -4.15
N PRO A 376 1.16 -26.50 -4.79
CA PRO A 376 1.37 -26.47 -6.23
C PRO A 376 0.07 -26.62 -7.05
N LEU A 377 -0.93 -27.30 -6.52
CA LEU A 377 -2.21 -27.52 -7.20
C LEU A 377 -3.04 -26.25 -7.39
N VAL A 378 -2.76 -25.22 -6.61
CA VAL A 378 -3.50 -23.93 -6.61
C VAL A 378 -2.65 -22.75 -7.04
N GLN A 379 -1.32 -22.82 -6.99
CA GLN A 379 -0.41 -21.72 -7.26
C GLN A 379 -0.69 -21.07 -8.63
N GLU A 380 -0.78 -21.86 -9.70
CA GLU A 380 -1.01 -21.38 -11.07
C GLU A 380 -2.37 -20.69 -11.26
N ARG A 381 -3.34 -20.97 -10.40
CA ARG A 381 -4.75 -20.53 -10.52
C ARG A 381 -5.10 -19.38 -9.61
N SER A 382 -4.22 -19.06 -8.67
CA SER A 382 -4.49 -18.06 -7.63
C SER A 382 -4.15 -16.67 -8.11
N THR A 383 -5.04 -15.73 -7.82
CA THR A 383 -4.78 -14.31 -8.01
C THR A 383 -4.26 -13.65 -6.73
N VAL A 384 -4.70 -14.15 -5.61
CA VAL A 384 -4.28 -13.78 -4.24
C VAL A 384 -4.23 -15.02 -3.36
N LEU A 385 -3.51 -14.95 -2.23
CA LEU A 385 -3.33 -16.10 -1.34
C LEU A 385 -4.65 -16.53 -0.65
N SER A 386 -5.57 -15.60 -0.40
CA SER A 386 -6.88 -15.97 0.17
C SER A 386 -7.70 -16.86 -0.76
N ASP A 387 -7.62 -16.67 -2.09
CA ASP A 387 -8.29 -17.54 -3.06
C ASP A 387 -7.73 -18.96 -2.99
N ALA A 388 -6.41 -19.09 -2.86
CA ALA A 388 -5.74 -20.39 -2.68
C ALA A 388 -6.18 -21.09 -1.39
N ALA A 389 -6.27 -20.34 -0.27
CA ALA A 389 -6.73 -20.86 1.01
C ALA A 389 -8.15 -21.38 0.93
N VAL A 390 -9.06 -20.61 0.30
CA VAL A 390 -10.45 -21.02 0.06
C VAL A 390 -10.54 -22.30 -0.79
N MET A 391 -9.68 -22.41 -1.83
CA MET A 391 -9.66 -23.62 -2.67
C MET A 391 -9.16 -24.85 -1.92
N LEU A 392 -8.24 -24.69 -0.96
CA LEU A 392 -7.66 -25.79 -0.18
C LEU A 392 -8.41 -26.11 1.12
N ARG A 393 -9.39 -25.29 1.53
CA ARG A 393 -10.11 -25.43 2.80
C ARG A 393 -10.60 -26.85 3.06
N PHE A 394 -11.09 -27.55 2.05
CA PHE A 394 -11.64 -28.90 2.15
C PHE A 394 -10.64 -29.95 2.68
N LEU A 395 -9.33 -29.71 2.51
CA LEU A 395 -8.27 -30.60 3.01
C LEU A 395 -8.07 -30.47 4.53
N PHE A 396 -8.36 -29.29 5.10
CA PHE A 396 -8.02 -28.95 6.49
C PHE A 396 -9.21 -28.90 7.43
N VAL A 397 -10.42 -28.79 6.90
CA VAL A 397 -11.64 -28.73 7.72
C VAL A 397 -11.90 -30.06 8.39
N ASP A 398 -12.34 -30.04 9.65
CA ASP A 398 -12.77 -31.24 10.38
C ASP A 398 -14.00 -31.89 9.71
N GLU A 399 -14.01 -33.21 9.64
CA GLU A 399 -15.09 -33.98 9.01
C GLU A 399 -16.45 -33.78 9.72
N ALA A 400 -16.43 -33.47 11.02
CA ALA A 400 -17.64 -33.18 11.77
C ALA A 400 -18.34 -31.88 11.35
N VAL A 401 -17.56 -30.91 10.82
CA VAL A 401 -18.06 -29.61 10.37
C VAL A 401 -18.02 -29.42 8.85
N PHE A 402 -17.47 -30.39 8.11
CA PHE A 402 -17.48 -30.31 6.65
C PHE A 402 -18.93 -30.41 6.14
N ALA A 403 -19.32 -29.41 5.37
CA ALA A 403 -20.62 -29.36 4.69
C ALA A 403 -20.44 -28.78 3.27
N VAL A 404 -21.27 -29.26 2.37
CA VAL A 404 -21.46 -28.63 1.05
C VAL A 404 -22.43 -27.48 1.24
N ASP A 405 -22.12 -26.30 0.70
CA ASP A 405 -23.01 -25.15 0.73
C ASP A 405 -24.39 -25.51 0.14
N ALA A 406 -25.47 -25.07 0.76
CA ALA A 406 -26.82 -25.49 0.40
C ALA A 406 -27.14 -25.20 -1.08
N ASP A 407 -26.85 -23.99 -1.57
CA ASP A 407 -27.09 -23.57 -2.95
C ASP A 407 -26.25 -24.40 -3.94
N VAL A 408 -25.01 -24.72 -3.57
CA VAL A 408 -24.12 -25.57 -4.40
C VAL A 408 -24.63 -27.00 -4.45
N ALA A 409 -25.09 -27.53 -3.32
CA ALA A 409 -25.65 -28.86 -3.24
C ALA A 409 -26.95 -29.00 -4.05
N GLU A 410 -27.86 -28.04 -3.95
CA GLU A 410 -29.13 -28.03 -4.68
C GLU A 410 -28.92 -28.09 -6.20
N HIS A 411 -27.95 -27.35 -6.72
CA HIS A 411 -27.69 -27.27 -8.17
C HIS A 411 -26.77 -28.41 -8.71
N ASN A 412 -26.05 -29.15 -7.85
CA ASN A 412 -25.02 -30.09 -8.30
C ASN A 412 -25.15 -31.50 -7.69
N LEU A 413 -25.98 -31.69 -6.69
CA LEU A 413 -26.21 -32.99 -6.01
C LEU A 413 -27.68 -33.38 -5.98
N GLY A 414 -28.41 -33.11 -7.08
CA GLY A 414 -29.81 -33.53 -7.25
C GLY A 414 -29.96 -35.02 -7.62
N PRO A 415 -31.19 -35.56 -7.67
CA PRO A 415 -31.45 -36.99 -7.93
C PRO A 415 -30.79 -37.51 -9.23
N GLU A 416 -30.67 -36.66 -10.24
CA GLU A 416 -30.05 -37.01 -11.52
C GLU A 416 -28.52 -37.28 -11.43
N THR A 417 -27.89 -36.86 -10.34
CA THR A 417 -26.44 -37.05 -10.11
C THR A 417 -26.16 -38.29 -9.23
N GLY A 418 -27.17 -38.86 -8.61
CA GLY A 418 -27.09 -40.04 -7.74
C GLY A 418 -26.30 -41.18 -8.34
N PRO A 419 -26.66 -41.64 -9.57
CA PRO A 419 -25.93 -42.73 -10.20
C PRO A 419 -24.43 -42.46 -10.37
N ALA A 420 -24.04 -41.21 -10.64
CA ALA A 420 -22.63 -40.88 -10.78
C ALA A 420 -21.88 -40.91 -9.43
N VAL A 421 -22.51 -40.38 -8.34
CA VAL A 421 -21.92 -40.43 -7.00
C VAL A 421 -21.82 -41.85 -6.47
N GLU A 422 -22.84 -42.69 -6.71
CA GLU A 422 -22.85 -44.09 -6.32
C GLU A 422 -21.78 -44.93 -7.05
N ALA A 423 -21.68 -44.79 -8.38
CA ALA A 423 -20.67 -45.45 -9.19
C ALA A 423 -19.24 -45.02 -8.79
N ALA A 424 -19.05 -43.71 -8.51
CA ALA A 424 -17.78 -43.20 -8.00
C ALA A 424 -17.44 -43.80 -6.63
N LEU A 425 -18.39 -43.85 -5.70
CA LEU A 425 -18.18 -44.45 -4.38
C LEU A 425 -17.81 -45.93 -4.50
N THR A 426 -18.58 -46.70 -5.28
CA THR A 426 -18.37 -48.14 -5.46
C THR A 426 -17.01 -48.43 -6.10
N GLY A 427 -16.66 -47.70 -7.16
CA GLY A 427 -15.37 -47.89 -7.84
C GLY A 427 -14.18 -47.55 -6.94
N LEU A 428 -14.25 -46.43 -6.24
CA LEU A 428 -13.18 -45.98 -5.35
C LEU A 428 -13.04 -46.84 -4.09
N ASP A 429 -14.13 -47.45 -3.61
CA ASP A 429 -14.09 -48.37 -2.48
C ASP A 429 -13.32 -49.66 -2.80
N GLN A 430 -13.30 -50.07 -4.06
CA GLN A 430 -12.57 -51.26 -4.55
C GLN A 430 -11.13 -50.96 -5.00
N LEU A 431 -10.73 -49.68 -5.08
CA LEU A 431 -9.40 -49.28 -5.54
C LEU A 431 -8.32 -49.80 -4.56
N GLY A 432 -7.31 -50.47 -5.04
CA GLY A 432 -6.16 -50.97 -4.24
C GLY A 432 -5.27 -49.82 -3.82
N ASP A 433 -4.48 -49.30 -4.76
CA ASP A 433 -3.51 -48.24 -4.53
C ASP A 433 -4.17 -46.87 -4.69
N TRP A 434 -4.13 -46.04 -3.62
CA TRP A 434 -4.76 -44.74 -3.58
C TRP A 434 -3.84 -43.67 -4.14
N THR A 435 -3.73 -43.58 -5.47
CA THR A 435 -2.93 -42.63 -6.22
C THR A 435 -3.81 -41.82 -7.17
N ALA A 436 -3.38 -40.61 -7.54
CA ALA A 436 -4.10 -39.76 -8.49
C ALA A 436 -4.40 -40.50 -9.80
N GLU A 437 -3.43 -41.25 -10.33
CA GLU A 437 -3.58 -42.06 -11.56
C GLU A 437 -4.63 -43.19 -11.37
N GLY A 438 -4.55 -43.95 -10.27
CA GLY A 438 -5.51 -45.01 -9.94
C GLY A 438 -6.93 -44.45 -9.77
N ILE A 439 -7.07 -43.32 -9.11
CA ILE A 439 -8.33 -42.60 -8.92
C ILE A 439 -8.89 -42.14 -10.27
N GLU A 440 -8.05 -41.54 -11.14
CA GLU A 440 -8.47 -41.13 -12.48
C GLU A 440 -8.99 -42.29 -13.31
N LEU A 441 -8.22 -43.41 -13.39
CA LEU A 441 -8.60 -44.59 -14.16
C LEU A 441 -9.93 -45.16 -13.65
N THR A 442 -10.09 -45.29 -12.34
CA THR A 442 -11.30 -45.77 -11.70
C THR A 442 -12.52 -44.92 -11.99
N LEU A 443 -12.40 -43.60 -11.79
CA LEU A 443 -13.50 -42.69 -12.02
C LEU A 443 -13.88 -42.56 -13.51
N ARG A 444 -12.89 -42.59 -14.42
CA ARG A 444 -13.16 -42.60 -15.86
C ARG A 444 -13.88 -43.90 -16.26
N GLY A 445 -13.36 -45.04 -15.85
CA GLY A 445 -13.98 -46.34 -16.13
C GLY A 445 -15.42 -46.45 -15.61
N ALA A 446 -15.67 -46.02 -14.36
CA ALA A 446 -17.01 -46.09 -13.78
C ALA A 446 -18.00 -45.09 -14.37
N LEU A 447 -17.57 -43.84 -14.59
CA LEU A 447 -18.49 -42.73 -14.89
C LEU A 447 -18.60 -42.42 -16.40
N VAL A 448 -17.47 -42.42 -17.11
CA VAL A 448 -17.46 -42.12 -18.55
C VAL A 448 -17.75 -43.34 -19.35
N ASP A 449 -17.00 -44.42 -19.14
CA ASP A 449 -17.14 -45.67 -19.92
C ASP A 449 -18.35 -46.50 -19.45
N GLY A 450 -18.55 -46.61 -18.13
CA GLY A 450 -19.65 -47.39 -17.54
C GLY A 450 -21.02 -46.74 -17.64
N LEU A 451 -21.14 -45.44 -17.31
CA LEU A 451 -22.39 -44.71 -17.35
C LEU A 451 -22.59 -43.86 -18.61
N GLY A 452 -21.61 -43.78 -19.51
CA GLY A 452 -21.67 -42.97 -20.73
C GLY A 452 -21.76 -41.47 -20.50
N LEU A 453 -21.31 -40.95 -19.35
CA LEU A 453 -21.44 -39.56 -18.96
C LEU A 453 -20.36 -38.68 -19.61
N LYS A 454 -20.73 -37.48 -20.05
CA LYS A 454 -19.75 -36.49 -20.47
C LYS A 454 -18.93 -36.03 -19.26
N PRO A 455 -17.61 -35.72 -19.40
CA PRO A 455 -16.71 -35.41 -18.28
C PRO A 455 -17.26 -34.40 -17.25
N ARG A 456 -17.93 -33.32 -17.70
CA ARG A 456 -18.50 -32.32 -16.79
C ARG A 456 -19.62 -32.91 -15.91
N ARG A 457 -20.47 -33.79 -16.46
CA ARG A 457 -21.55 -34.47 -15.73
C ARG A 457 -21.02 -35.64 -14.88
N ALA A 458 -19.93 -36.26 -15.30
CA ALA A 458 -19.29 -37.35 -14.59
C ALA A 458 -18.59 -36.84 -13.31
N PHE A 459 -17.71 -35.85 -13.44
CA PHE A 459 -16.81 -35.42 -12.37
C PHE A 459 -17.32 -34.24 -11.53
N GLY A 460 -18.31 -33.46 -12.05
CA GLY A 460 -18.88 -32.33 -11.32
C GLY A 460 -19.47 -32.71 -9.96
N PRO A 461 -20.40 -33.68 -9.90
CA PRO A 461 -21.02 -34.13 -8.64
C PRO A 461 -19.99 -34.69 -7.65
N VAL A 462 -19.01 -35.50 -8.13
CA VAL A 462 -17.92 -36.02 -7.31
C VAL A 462 -17.11 -34.90 -6.69
N ARG A 463 -16.73 -33.89 -7.49
CA ARG A 463 -16.02 -32.71 -7.04
C ARG A 463 -16.79 -31.99 -5.94
N VAL A 464 -18.05 -31.67 -6.17
CA VAL A 464 -18.87 -30.96 -5.20
C VAL A 464 -19.06 -31.78 -3.92
N ALA A 465 -19.32 -33.07 -4.04
CA ALA A 465 -19.48 -33.94 -2.87
C ALA A 465 -18.24 -33.95 -1.96
N VAL A 466 -17.03 -33.95 -2.57
CA VAL A 466 -15.77 -34.12 -1.83
C VAL A 466 -15.18 -32.78 -1.38
N THR A 467 -15.27 -31.74 -2.22
CA THR A 467 -14.63 -30.43 -1.92
C THR A 467 -15.60 -29.38 -1.40
N GLY A 468 -16.90 -29.61 -1.51
CA GLY A 468 -17.97 -28.66 -1.14
C GLY A 468 -18.20 -27.57 -2.18
N ARG A 469 -17.44 -27.53 -3.31
CA ARG A 469 -17.43 -26.41 -4.28
C ARG A 469 -17.40 -26.90 -5.72
N THR A 470 -17.89 -26.05 -6.63
CA THR A 470 -17.80 -26.30 -8.08
C THR A 470 -16.41 -26.02 -8.66
N VAL A 471 -15.64 -25.12 -8.02
CA VAL A 471 -14.25 -24.77 -8.36
C VAL A 471 -13.35 -25.29 -7.25
N SER A 472 -12.37 -26.11 -7.61
CA SER A 472 -11.40 -26.71 -6.70
C SER A 472 -10.07 -26.94 -7.44
N PRO A 473 -9.01 -27.36 -6.76
CA PRO A 473 -7.80 -27.89 -7.42
C PRO A 473 -8.13 -29.07 -8.34
N PRO A 474 -7.19 -29.61 -9.11
CA PRO A 474 -7.38 -30.81 -9.92
C PRO A 474 -7.99 -31.95 -9.08
N LEU A 475 -8.98 -32.67 -9.63
CA LEU A 475 -9.84 -33.54 -8.84
C LEU A 475 -9.07 -34.76 -8.26
N TYR A 476 -8.32 -35.42 -9.11
CA TYR A 476 -7.69 -36.69 -8.73
C TYR A 476 -6.61 -36.51 -7.67
N GLU A 477 -5.76 -35.52 -7.84
CA GLU A 477 -4.75 -35.12 -6.87
C GLU A 477 -5.40 -34.59 -5.56
N SER A 478 -6.54 -33.93 -5.67
CA SER A 478 -7.32 -33.52 -4.49
C SER A 478 -7.84 -34.72 -3.68
N LEU A 479 -8.31 -35.76 -4.35
CA LEU A 479 -8.77 -36.99 -3.69
C LEU A 479 -7.60 -37.78 -3.09
N GLU A 480 -6.47 -37.84 -3.78
CA GLU A 480 -5.24 -38.49 -3.26
C GLU A 480 -4.82 -37.82 -1.95
N LEU A 481 -4.71 -36.49 -1.93
CA LEU A 481 -4.32 -35.73 -0.73
C LEU A 481 -5.36 -35.77 0.39
N LEU A 482 -6.65 -35.79 0.05
CA LEU A 482 -7.73 -35.92 1.05
C LEU A 482 -7.69 -37.28 1.75
N GLY A 483 -7.26 -38.32 1.02
CA GLY A 483 -7.19 -39.68 1.50
C GLY A 483 -8.50 -40.45 1.31
N ARG A 484 -8.35 -41.80 1.28
CA ARG A 484 -9.42 -42.74 0.99
C ARG A 484 -10.62 -42.58 1.94
N GLU A 485 -10.35 -42.65 3.24
CA GLU A 485 -11.39 -42.65 4.27
C GLU A 485 -12.32 -41.40 4.17
N ARG A 486 -11.71 -40.21 4.12
CA ARG A 486 -12.44 -38.94 4.02
C ARG A 486 -13.21 -38.83 2.71
N THR A 487 -12.61 -39.29 1.59
CA THR A 487 -13.26 -39.26 0.27
C THR A 487 -14.52 -40.13 0.26
N LEU A 488 -14.42 -41.39 0.70
CA LEU A 488 -15.55 -42.31 0.73
C LEU A 488 -16.65 -41.84 1.69
N ALA A 489 -16.26 -41.33 2.86
CA ALA A 489 -17.22 -40.77 3.82
C ALA A 489 -18.02 -39.58 3.24
N ARG A 490 -17.35 -38.65 2.49
CA ARG A 490 -18.02 -37.51 1.87
C ARG A 490 -18.93 -37.89 0.72
N LEU A 491 -18.51 -38.83 -0.14
CA LEU A 491 -19.36 -39.38 -1.19
C LEU A 491 -20.59 -40.10 -0.59
N GLY A 492 -20.40 -40.91 0.46
CA GLY A 492 -21.51 -41.57 1.16
C GLY A 492 -22.52 -40.57 1.78
N ARG A 493 -22.05 -39.46 2.30
CA ARG A 493 -22.94 -38.40 2.83
C ARG A 493 -23.68 -37.61 1.73
N ALA A 494 -23.17 -37.62 0.51
CA ALA A 494 -23.83 -36.94 -0.62
C ALA A 494 -24.96 -37.78 -1.24
N LEU A 495 -24.93 -39.11 -1.12
CA LEU A 495 -25.94 -40.01 -1.71
C LEU A 495 -27.39 -39.74 -1.33
N PRO A 496 -27.76 -39.51 -0.05
CA PRO A 496 -29.16 -39.20 0.31
C PRO A 496 -29.68 -37.92 -0.33
N ARG A 497 -28.83 -36.92 -0.49
CA ARG A 497 -29.15 -35.68 -1.19
C ARG A 497 -29.36 -35.89 -2.68
N ALA A 498 -28.62 -36.83 -3.26
CA ALA A 498 -28.74 -37.27 -4.64
C ALA A 498 -29.86 -38.32 -4.86
N GLY A 499 -30.77 -38.52 -3.89
CA GLY A 499 -31.95 -39.34 -4.04
C GLY A 499 -31.70 -40.85 -4.03
N VAL A 500 -30.53 -41.32 -3.59
CA VAL A 500 -30.19 -42.73 -3.47
C VAL A 500 -30.31 -43.15 -2.00
N GLU A 501 -31.33 -43.90 -1.65
CA GLU A 501 -31.43 -44.55 -0.33
C GLU A 501 -30.47 -45.74 -0.28
N ARG A 502 -29.58 -45.81 0.73
CA ARG A 502 -28.83 -47.03 1.01
C ARG A 502 -29.81 -48.12 1.39
N SER A 503 -29.95 -49.11 0.55
CA SER A 503 -30.61 -50.36 0.93
C SER A 503 -29.84 -50.93 2.12
N GLY A 504 -30.47 -50.90 3.31
CA GLY A 504 -29.88 -51.30 4.57
C GLY A 504 -29.42 -52.74 4.49
N GLY A 505 -28.11 -52.95 4.59
CA GLY A 505 -27.52 -54.23 4.92
C GLY A 505 -27.79 -54.49 6.40
N VAL A 506 -28.85 -55.21 6.70
CA VAL A 506 -29.05 -55.89 7.96
C VAL A 506 -28.29 -57.23 7.83
N GLY A 507 -27.28 -57.42 8.68
CA GLY A 507 -26.54 -58.66 8.83
C GLY A 507 -25.45 -58.44 9.88
#